data_04f0cb27ef1179015437d98f370b5422
#
_entry.id   04f0cb27ef1179015437d98f370b5422
#
_cell.length_a   1.000
_cell.length_b   1.000
_cell.length_c   1.000
_cell.angle_alpha   90.00
_cell.angle_beta   90.00
_cell.angle_gamma   90.00
#
_symmetry.space_group_name_H-M   'P 1'
#
loop_
_entity.id
_entity.type
_entity.pdbx_description
1 polymer ?
#
loop_
_entity_poly.entity_id
_entity_poly.type
_entity_poly.pdbx_seq_one_letter_code
_entity_poly.pdbx_strand_id
1 'polypeptide(L)'
;MLAVAPVQPPFVARVSAVTRSQLRYSYRPGCPVGPAQLRSLRVRYFGFDNRAHVGVLIVNASVTRAVVTVFRELYAARFPIRRMEPVEAFRGSDDRSMAADNTSAFNCRYAVAPGAKHWSVHAYGEAIDVNTVENPYVEGGLVRPAAGRRFLDRENVRPGMAVPNGVLVKSFLSVGWKWGGRWTSSPDYQHFSATGG
;
A
#
# COMPACT_ATOMS: atom_id res chain seq x y z
N MET A 1 -41.56 6.21 1.20
CA MET A 1 -40.79 5.02 0.74
C MET A 1 -39.44 5.07 1.42
N LEU A 2 -39.16 4.16 2.35
CA LEU A 2 -37.82 4.01 2.95
C LEU A 2 -36.93 3.34 1.90
N ALA A 3 -35.91 4.04 1.42
CA ALA A 3 -34.92 3.46 0.52
C ALA A 3 -34.17 2.36 1.29
N VAL A 4 -34.31 1.12 0.85
CA VAL A 4 -33.51 0.00 1.38
C VAL A 4 -32.04 0.30 1.07
N ALA A 5 -31.24 0.47 2.09
CA ALA A 5 -29.81 0.67 1.89
C ALA A 5 -29.25 -0.54 1.11
N PRO A 6 -28.44 -0.32 0.06
CA PRO A 6 -27.91 -1.41 -0.74
C PRO A 6 -27.09 -2.35 0.17
N VAL A 7 -27.42 -3.64 0.10
CA VAL A 7 -26.70 -4.69 0.87
C VAL A 7 -25.21 -4.62 0.46
N GLN A 8 -24.37 -4.38 1.44
CA GLN A 8 -22.93 -4.33 1.23
C GLN A 8 -22.41 -5.73 0.88
N PRO A 9 -21.69 -5.90 -0.25
CA PRO A 9 -21.12 -7.19 -0.57
C PRO A 9 -20.09 -7.61 0.50
N PRO A 10 -19.99 -8.91 0.85
CA PRO A 10 -19.07 -9.36 1.90
C PRO A 10 -17.61 -9.11 1.54
N PHE A 11 -16.75 -8.95 2.55
CA PHE A 11 -15.30 -8.91 2.34
C PHE A 11 -14.82 -10.22 1.71
N VAL A 12 -13.96 -10.13 0.71
CA VAL A 12 -13.33 -11.27 0.05
C VAL A 12 -11.84 -11.00 -0.09
N ALA A 13 -11.04 -11.98 0.29
CA ALA A 13 -9.62 -12.05 0.00
C ALA A 13 -9.29 -13.42 -0.60
N ARG A 14 -8.62 -13.45 -1.74
CA ARG A 14 -8.16 -14.69 -2.39
C ARG A 14 -6.65 -14.63 -2.54
N VAL A 15 -5.99 -15.68 -2.09
CA VAL A 15 -4.52 -15.85 -2.14
C VAL A 15 -4.19 -16.88 -3.22
N SER A 16 -3.24 -16.57 -4.08
CA SER A 16 -2.71 -17.50 -5.09
C SER A 16 -1.20 -17.38 -5.23
N ALA A 17 -0.56 -18.40 -5.81
CA ALA A 17 0.82 -18.31 -6.22
C ALA A 17 1.00 -17.23 -7.30
N VAL A 18 2.21 -16.70 -7.41
CA VAL A 18 2.59 -15.71 -8.42
C VAL A 18 3.41 -16.37 -9.51
N THR A 19 3.12 -16.05 -10.77
CA THR A 19 3.90 -16.49 -11.92
C THR A 19 4.97 -15.45 -12.28
N ARG A 20 6.02 -15.86 -13.00
CA ARG A 20 7.02 -14.93 -13.51
C ARG A 20 6.44 -13.87 -14.45
N SER A 21 5.42 -14.23 -15.25
CA SER A 21 4.75 -13.29 -16.16
C SER A 21 4.03 -12.16 -15.40
N GLN A 22 3.51 -12.44 -14.21
CA GLN A 22 2.90 -11.44 -13.31
C GLN A 22 3.92 -10.55 -12.60
N LEU A 23 5.23 -10.78 -12.79
CA LEU A 23 6.32 -10.03 -12.18
C LEU A 23 7.31 -9.53 -13.24
N ARG A 24 6.86 -9.40 -14.48
CA ARG A 24 7.73 -9.10 -15.64
C ARG A 24 8.55 -7.83 -15.46
N TYR A 25 7.99 -6.83 -14.80
CA TYR A 25 8.60 -5.52 -14.64
C TYR A 25 9.05 -5.22 -13.20
N SER A 26 8.42 -5.85 -12.23
CA SER A 26 8.71 -5.61 -10.80
C SER A 26 9.74 -6.58 -10.23
N TYR A 27 10.08 -7.67 -10.92
CA TYR A 27 11.07 -8.66 -10.52
C TYR A 27 12.25 -8.69 -11.50
N ARG A 28 13.45 -8.90 -10.96
CA ARG A 28 14.68 -9.13 -11.73
C ARG A 28 15.61 -10.11 -10.99
N PRO A 29 16.56 -10.77 -11.69
CA PRO A 29 17.61 -11.53 -11.02
C PRO A 29 18.36 -10.68 -10.00
N GLY A 30 18.66 -11.27 -8.83
CA GLY A 30 19.29 -10.57 -7.71
C GLY A 30 18.32 -9.91 -6.73
N CYS A 31 16.98 -10.00 -6.96
CA CYS A 31 16.01 -9.63 -5.94
C CYS A 31 16.17 -10.50 -4.69
N PRO A 32 15.94 -9.94 -3.48
CA PRO A 32 16.15 -10.67 -2.22
C PRO A 32 15.17 -11.82 -2.03
N VAL A 33 14.01 -11.79 -2.70
CA VAL A 33 13.02 -12.88 -2.71
C VAL A 33 12.65 -13.28 -4.12
N GLY A 34 12.40 -14.57 -4.33
CA GLY A 34 11.95 -15.11 -5.61
C GLY A 34 10.43 -15.22 -5.71
N PRO A 35 9.88 -15.49 -6.92
CA PRO A 35 8.43 -15.65 -7.13
C PRO A 35 7.77 -16.70 -6.23
N ALA A 36 8.48 -17.77 -5.87
CA ALA A 36 7.98 -18.82 -4.99
C ALA A 36 7.63 -18.32 -3.57
N GLN A 37 8.31 -17.26 -3.11
CA GLN A 37 8.11 -16.65 -1.81
C GLN A 37 6.98 -15.60 -1.84
N LEU A 38 6.47 -15.22 -3.01
CA LEU A 38 5.45 -14.22 -3.19
C LEU A 38 4.06 -14.83 -3.37
N ARG A 39 3.04 -14.06 -3.02
CA ARG A 39 1.62 -14.38 -3.22
C ARG A 39 0.90 -13.21 -3.85
N SER A 40 -0.01 -13.52 -4.76
CA SER A 40 -0.98 -12.58 -5.29
C SER A 40 -2.22 -12.59 -4.39
N LEU A 41 -2.55 -11.44 -3.88
CA LEU A 41 -3.72 -11.19 -3.04
C LEU A 41 -4.76 -10.40 -3.84
N ARG A 42 -5.89 -11.02 -4.19
CA ARG A 42 -7.07 -10.31 -4.69
C ARG A 42 -7.94 -9.93 -3.50
N VAL A 43 -8.12 -8.62 -3.28
CA VAL A 43 -8.77 -8.11 -2.08
C VAL A 43 -9.89 -7.15 -2.46
N ARG A 44 -11.05 -7.30 -1.79
CA ARG A 44 -12.15 -6.34 -1.91
C ARG A 44 -11.88 -5.13 -1.01
N TYR A 45 -12.07 -3.92 -1.55
CA TYR A 45 -11.89 -2.66 -0.84
C TYR A 45 -13.00 -1.66 -1.21
N PHE A 46 -13.20 -0.61 -0.43
CA PHE A 46 -14.05 0.52 -0.79
C PHE A 46 -13.26 1.59 -1.53
N GLY A 47 -13.82 2.09 -2.63
CA GLY A 47 -13.30 3.25 -3.33
C GLY A 47 -13.78 4.58 -2.72
N PHE A 48 -13.20 5.69 -3.20
CA PHE A 48 -13.66 7.04 -2.88
C PHE A 48 -15.08 7.34 -3.42
N ASP A 49 -15.57 6.53 -4.33
CA ASP A 49 -16.95 6.53 -4.83
C ASP A 49 -17.92 5.80 -3.88
N ASN A 50 -17.42 5.36 -2.72
CA ASN A 50 -18.15 4.60 -1.73
C ASN A 50 -18.73 3.27 -2.26
N ARG A 51 -18.09 2.70 -3.29
CA ARG A 51 -18.42 1.38 -3.87
C ARG A 51 -17.35 0.36 -3.57
N ALA A 52 -17.75 -0.91 -3.57
CA ALA A 52 -16.82 -2.02 -3.42
C ALA A 52 -16.13 -2.33 -4.76
N HIS A 53 -14.80 -2.37 -4.72
CA HIS A 53 -13.92 -2.73 -5.81
C HIS A 53 -13.10 -3.97 -5.46
N VAL A 54 -12.36 -4.51 -6.42
CA VAL A 54 -11.39 -5.58 -6.21
C VAL A 54 -10.04 -5.13 -6.74
N GLY A 55 -9.03 -5.16 -5.88
CA GLY A 55 -7.64 -4.88 -6.23
C GLY A 55 -6.74 -6.09 -6.07
N VAL A 56 -5.48 -5.90 -6.44
CA VAL A 56 -4.44 -6.93 -6.34
C VAL A 56 -3.19 -6.36 -5.69
N LEU A 57 -2.68 -7.06 -4.68
CA LEU A 57 -1.36 -6.84 -4.10
C LEU A 57 -0.48 -8.06 -4.33
N ILE A 58 0.82 -7.84 -4.52
CA ILE A 58 1.83 -8.90 -4.49
C ILE A 58 2.60 -8.72 -3.19
N VAL A 59 2.56 -9.71 -2.30
CA VAL A 59 3.20 -9.66 -0.98
C VAL A 59 3.99 -10.93 -0.70
N ASN A 60 4.90 -10.90 0.27
CA ASN A 60 5.56 -12.10 0.77
C ASN A 60 4.54 -13.08 1.37
N ALA A 61 4.78 -14.37 1.20
CA ALA A 61 3.92 -15.41 1.77
C ALA A 61 3.82 -15.31 3.31
N SER A 62 4.91 -14.91 3.97
CA SER A 62 4.99 -14.76 5.43
C SER A 62 4.01 -13.75 5.99
N VAL A 63 3.73 -12.66 5.26
CA VAL A 63 2.89 -11.54 5.73
C VAL A 63 1.45 -11.60 5.23
N THR A 64 1.11 -12.57 4.39
CA THR A 64 -0.22 -12.67 3.75
C THR A 64 -1.38 -12.60 4.76
N ARG A 65 -1.27 -13.32 5.89
CA ARG A 65 -2.32 -13.35 6.91
C ARG A 65 -2.54 -11.98 7.56
N ALA A 66 -1.45 -11.28 7.90
CA ALA A 66 -1.50 -9.94 8.47
C ALA A 66 -2.15 -8.95 7.50
N VAL A 67 -1.75 -8.99 6.21
CA VAL A 67 -2.31 -8.12 5.17
C VAL A 67 -3.81 -8.37 4.98
N VAL A 68 -4.26 -9.62 4.94
CA VAL A 68 -5.70 -9.95 4.85
C VAL A 68 -6.47 -9.39 6.05
N THR A 69 -5.90 -9.45 7.26
CA THR A 69 -6.52 -8.88 8.47
C THR A 69 -6.67 -7.38 8.34
N VAL A 70 -5.60 -6.66 7.98
CA VAL A 70 -5.63 -5.20 7.75
C VAL A 70 -6.72 -4.81 6.76
N PHE A 71 -6.73 -5.40 5.58
CA PHE A 71 -7.71 -5.01 4.55
C PHE A 71 -9.16 -5.41 4.91
N ARG A 72 -9.37 -6.42 5.75
CA ARG A 72 -10.69 -6.72 6.31
C ARG A 72 -11.17 -5.62 7.24
N GLU A 73 -10.31 -5.09 8.10
CA GLU A 73 -10.62 -3.98 8.99
C GLU A 73 -10.91 -2.69 8.21
N LEU A 74 -10.06 -2.37 7.23
CA LEU A 74 -10.27 -1.22 6.34
C LEU A 74 -11.58 -1.33 5.57
N TYR A 75 -11.93 -2.54 5.09
CA TYR A 75 -13.20 -2.79 4.41
C TYR A 75 -14.39 -2.60 5.34
N ALA A 76 -14.33 -3.14 6.56
CA ALA A 76 -15.38 -2.97 7.56
C ALA A 76 -15.61 -1.50 7.94
N ALA A 77 -14.53 -0.73 8.03
CA ALA A 77 -14.55 0.71 8.28
C ALA A 77 -14.90 1.56 7.04
N ARG A 78 -15.09 0.95 5.86
CA ARG A 78 -15.28 1.62 4.57
C ARG A 78 -14.19 2.65 4.26
N PHE A 79 -12.95 2.37 4.68
CA PHE A 79 -11.81 3.24 4.41
C PHE A 79 -11.59 3.33 2.89
N PRO A 80 -11.56 4.54 2.31
CA PRO A 80 -11.48 4.68 0.86
C PRO A 80 -10.06 4.44 0.36
N ILE A 81 -9.94 3.59 -0.64
CA ILE A 81 -8.71 3.34 -1.39
C ILE A 81 -8.94 3.78 -2.83
N ARG A 82 -8.01 4.56 -3.40
CA ARG A 82 -8.17 5.12 -4.74
C ARG A 82 -8.00 4.04 -5.80
N ARG A 83 -6.96 3.25 -5.67
CA ARG A 83 -6.54 2.20 -6.60
C ARG A 83 -5.74 1.15 -5.84
N MET A 84 -5.78 -0.08 -6.31
CA MET A 84 -4.98 -1.16 -5.73
C MET A 84 -4.54 -2.10 -6.85
N GLU A 85 -3.35 -1.87 -7.38
CA GLU A 85 -2.78 -2.62 -8.49
C GLU A 85 -1.31 -2.94 -8.23
N PRO A 86 -0.79 -4.10 -8.68
CA PRO A 86 0.64 -4.36 -8.69
C PRO A 86 1.40 -3.31 -9.49
N VAL A 87 2.65 -3.02 -9.13
CA VAL A 87 3.51 -2.06 -9.88
C VAL A 87 3.74 -2.50 -11.34
N GLU A 88 3.39 -3.73 -11.66
CA GLU A 88 3.35 -4.27 -13.03
C GLU A 88 2.49 -3.41 -13.98
N ALA A 89 1.34 -2.90 -13.49
CA ALA A 89 0.46 -2.01 -14.26
C ALA A 89 1.19 -0.72 -14.68
N PHE A 90 2.23 -0.36 -13.97
CA PHE A 90 3.07 0.82 -14.19
C PHE A 90 4.45 0.48 -14.76
N ARG A 91 4.63 -0.73 -15.30
CA ARG A 91 5.89 -1.26 -15.82
C ARG A 91 7.02 -1.20 -14.79
N GLY A 92 6.74 -1.52 -13.53
CA GLY A 92 7.71 -1.51 -12.43
C GLY A 92 8.14 -0.12 -11.96
N SER A 93 7.56 0.95 -12.50
CA SER A 93 7.90 2.33 -12.11
C SER A 93 7.17 2.73 -10.84
N ASP A 94 7.92 2.96 -9.79
CA ASP A 94 7.45 3.47 -8.50
C ASP A 94 6.82 4.85 -8.65
N ASP A 95 7.51 5.78 -9.35
CA ASP A 95 7.01 7.14 -9.57
C ASP A 95 5.68 7.18 -10.31
N ARG A 96 5.50 6.33 -11.32
CA ARG A 96 4.20 6.24 -12.05
C ARG A 96 3.11 5.64 -11.16
N SER A 97 3.45 4.63 -10.36
CA SER A 97 2.52 4.03 -9.41
C SER A 97 2.07 5.07 -8.39
N MET A 98 3.01 5.80 -7.79
CA MET A 98 2.71 6.89 -6.85
C MET A 98 1.87 8.00 -7.50
N ALA A 99 2.24 8.45 -8.70
CA ALA A 99 1.51 9.51 -9.40
C ALA A 99 0.08 9.12 -9.76
N ALA A 100 -0.20 7.82 -9.90
CA ALA A 100 -1.55 7.28 -10.14
C ALA A 100 -2.36 7.05 -8.86
N ASP A 101 -1.86 7.51 -7.70
CA ASP A 101 -2.50 7.32 -6.40
C ASP A 101 -2.79 5.85 -6.09
N ASN A 102 -1.79 5.02 -6.34
CA ASN A 102 -1.92 3.58 -6.23
C ASN A 102 -1.58 3.07 -4.84
N THR A 103 -2.27 2.02 -4.41
CA THR A 103 -1.90 1.19 -3.27
C THR A 103 -1.17 -0.03 -3.81
N SER A 104 0.09 -0.22 -3.43
CA SER A 104 0.95 -1.28 -3.96
C SER A 104 1.89 -1.86 -2.91
N ALA A 105 2.49 -3.02 -3.19
CA ALA A 105 3.35 -3.71 -2.26
C ALA A 105 4.70 -4.10 -2.88
N PHE A 106 4.85 -5.30 -3.45
CA PHE A 106 6.12 -5.78 -4.00
C PHE A 106 6.62 -4.92 -5.17
N ASN A 107 7.86 -4.46 -5.04
CA ASN A 107 8.62 -3.84 -6.10
C ASN A 107 10.12 -4.08 -5.84
N CYS A 108 10.80 -4.85 -6.71
CA CYS A 108 12.22 -5.16 -6.55
C CYS A 108 13.10 -3.96 -6.92
N ARG A 109 13.22 -3.04 -6.01
CA ARG A 109 14.05 -1.83 -6.12
C ARG A 109 14.89 -1.59 -4.88
N TYR A 110 15.92 -0.78 -5.03
CA TYR A 110 16.65 -0.25 -3.88
C TYR A 110 15.84 0.84 -3.17
N ALA A 111 16.12 1.04 -1.89
CA ALA A 111 15.60 2.17 -1.15
C ALA A 111 16.08 3.49 -1.78
N VAL A 112 15.24 4.51 -1.72
CA VAL A 112 15.57 5.86 -2.21
C VAL A 112 16.19 6.73 -1.11
N ALA A 113 16.16 6.28 0.15
CA ALA A 113 16.73 6.97 1.27
C ALA A 113 18.26 7.20 1.09
N PRO A 114 18.79 8.33 1.60
CA PRO A 114 20.24 8.58 1.59
C PRO A 114 21.02 7.48 2.34
N GLY A 115 22.25 7.22 1.91
CA GLY A 115 23.14 6.26 2.56
C GLY A 115 23.60 5.13 1.65
N ALA A 116 24.10 4.06 2.24
CA ALA A 116 24.58 2.90 1.50
C ALA A 116 23.43 2.22 0.73
N LYS A 117 23.70 1.82 -0.51
CA LYS A 117 22.73 1.16 -1.36
C LYS A 117 22.24 -0.15 -0.71
N HIS A 118 20.96 -0.25 -0.42
CA HIS A 118 20.30 -1.41 0.15
C HIS A 118 18.93 -1.64 -0.49
N TRP A 119 18.42 -2.88 -0.38
CA TRP A 119 17.11 -3.21 -0.89
C TRP A 119 16.01 -2.53 -0.07
N SER A 120 15.03 -1.94 -0.75
CA SER A 120 13.80 -1.48 -0.11
C SER A 120 13.03 -2.67 0.51
N VAL A 121 12.28 -2.44 1.58
CA VAL A 121 11.38 -3.45 2.17
C VAL A 121 10.34 -3.92 1.16
N HIS A 122 9.97 -3.08 0.20
CA HIS A 122 9.14 -3.48 -0.95
C HIS A 122 9.77 -4.60 -1.78
N ALA A 123 11.10 -4.68 -1.87
CA ALA A 123 11.79 -5.75 -2.59
C ALA A 123 11.64 -7.13 -1.92
N TYR A 124 11.29 -7.14 -0.63
CA TYR A 124 10.96 -8.37 0.12
C TYR A 124 9.47 -8.70 0.08
N GLY A 125 8.62 -7.79 -0.42
CA GLY A 125 7.16 -7.92 -0.39
C GLY A 125 6.57 -7.77 1.01
N GLU A 126 7.26 -7.05 1.89
CA GLU A 126 6.94 -6.86 3.30
C GLU A 126 6.60 -5.41 3.65
N ALA A 127 6.33 -4.59 2.63
CA ALA A 127 5.83 -3.23 2.76
C ALA A 127 4.65 -2.99 1.82
N ILE A 128 3.79 -2.06 2.20
CA ILE A 128 2.63 -1.59 1.42
C ILE A 128 2.57 -0.07 1.51
N ASP A 129 2.48 0.57 0.34
CA ASP A 129 2.15 1.98 0.23
C ASP A 129 0.66 2.13 -0.05
N VAL A 130 -0.04 3.01 0.68
CA VAL A 130 -1.49 3.17 0.60
C VAL A 130 -1.86 4.59 0.22
N ASN A 131 -2.67 4.76 -0.85
CA ASN A 131 -3.18 6.07 -1.29
C ASN A 131 -2.07 7.11 -1.34
N THR A 132 -1.15 6.93 -2.27
CA THR A 132 0.15 7.64 -2.30
C THR A 132 0.03 9.15 -2.48
N VAL A 133 -1.09 9.64 -3.02
CA VAL A 133 -1.36 11.09 -3.13
C VAL A 133 -1.87 11.65 -1.81
N GLU A 134 -2.82 10.98 -1.15
CA GLU A 134 -3.30 11.37 0.19
C GLU A 134 -2.21 11.20 1.26
N ASN A 135 -1.20 10.38 0.98
CA ASN A 135 -0.13 10.01 1.92
C ASN A 135 1.25 10.12 1.28
N PRO A 136 1.70 11.33 0.93
CA PRO A 136 2.97 11.49 0.23
C PRO A 136 4.19 11.15 1.10
N TYR A 137 5.27 10.74 0.42
CA TYR A 137 6.62 10.78 0.97
C TYR A 137 7.16 12.22 0.95
N VAL A 138 7.81 12.63 2.04
CA VAL A 138 8.34 14.00 2.19
C VAL A 138 9.81 13.94 2.64
N GLU A 139 10.70 14.59 1.90
CA GLU A 139 12.14 14.67 2.22
C GLU A 139 12.70 15.99 1.76
N GLY A 140 13.30 16.78 2.67
CA GLY A 140 14.01 18.02 2.33
C GLY A 140 13.20 19.01 1.48
N GLY A 141 11.87 19.08 1.67
CA GLY A 141 10.97 19.91 0.86
C GLY A 141 10.49 19.24 -0.44
N LEU A 142 11.04 18.09 -0.81
CA LEU A 142 10.55 17.26 -1.89
C LEU A 142 9.31 16.51 -1.42
N VAL A 143 8.27 16.48 -2.26
CA VAL A 143 7.02 15.75 -2.01
C VAL A 143 6.76 14.77 -3.15
N ARG A 144 6.61 13.50 -2.85
CA ARG A 144 6.34 12.44 -3.83
C ARG A 144 5.07 11.66 -3.49
N PRO A 145 4.12 11.57 -4.43
CA PRO A 145 4.06 12.30 -5.70
C PRO A 145 3.76 13.80 -5.46
N ALA A 146 4.10 14.65 -6.44
CA ALA A 146 3.91 16.11 -6.32
C ALA A 146 2.46 16.52 -6.03
N ALA A 147 1.48 15.74 -6.51
CA ALA A 147 0.05 15.92 -6.21
C ALA A 147 -0.27 15.81 -4.71
N GLY A 148 0.60 15.17 -3.94
CA GLY A 148 0.47 15.02 -2.49
C GLY A 148 0.70 16.30 -1.70
N ARG A 149 1.26 17.37 -2.32
CA ARG A 149 1.50 18.67 -1.63
C ARG A 149 0.26 19.23 -0.95
N ARG A 150 -0.92 19.02 -1.51
CA ARG A 150 -2.21 19.45 -0.95
C ARG A 150 -2.63 18.69 0.31
N PHE A 151 -1.90 17.63 0.68
CA PHE A 151 -2.15 16.79 1.85
C PHE A 151 -1.07 16.90 2.93
N LEU A 152 -0.18 17.89 2.85
CA LEU A 152 0.89 18.09 3.85
C LEU A 152 0.35 18.56 5.19
N ASP A 153 -0.74 19.32 5.20
CA ASP A 153 -1.47 19.63 6.42
C ASP A 153 -2.18 18.38 6.94
N ARG A 154 -1.54 17.70 7.91
CA ARG A 154 -2.04 16.44 8.49
C ARG A 154 -3.08 16.65 9.58
N GLU A 155 -3.31 17.91 10.03
CA GLU A 155 -4.38 18.28 10.95
C GLU A 155 -5.71 18.42 10.20
N ASN A 156 -5.67 18.85 8.94
CA ASN A 156 -6.82 18.88 8.04
C ASN A 156 -7.10 17.49 7.46
N VAL A 157 -7.63 16.60 8.29
CA VAL A 157 -7.86 15.19 7.95
C VAL A 157 -8.94 15.04 6.88
N ARG A 158 -8.59 14.40 5.78
CA ARG A 158 -9.48 14.11 4.65
C ARG A 158 -9.57 12.60 4.39
N PRO A 159 -10.61 12.12 3.69
CA PRO A 159 -10.73 10.71 3.33
C PRO A 159 -9.46 10.16 2.68
N GLY A 160 -9.08 8.93 3.04
CA GLY A 160 -7.92 8.24 2.48
C GLY A 160 -6.57 8.55 3.15
N MET A 161 -6.52 9.51 4.07
CA MET A 161 -5.28 9.89 4.76
C MET A 161 -4.91 8.91 5.89
N ALA A 162 -3.62 8.62 5.99
CA ALA A 162 -2.99 7.95 7.13
C ALA A 162 -2.67 8.99 8.20
N VAL A 163 -3.36 8.96 9.30
CA VAL A 163 -3.13 9.87 10.44
C VAL A 163 -2.96 9.09 11.74
N PRO A 164 -2.26 9.63 12.73
CA PRO A 164 -2.18 9.01 14.06
C PRO A 164 -3.58 8.68 14.58
N ASN A 165 -3.76 7.48 15.12
CA ASN A 165 -5.05 6.98 15.63
C ASN A 165 -6.17 6.80 14.58
N GLY A 166 -5.94 7.11 13.30
CA GLY A 166 -6.85 6.80 12.20
C GLY A 166 -6.95 5.28 11.94
N VAL A 167 -8.05 4.85 11.31
CA VAL A 167 -8.29 3.43 11.06
C VAL A 167 -7.15 2.78 10.26
N LEU A 168 -6.63 3.45 9.23
CA LEU A 168 -5.53 2.91 8.41
C LEU A 168 -4.30 2.60 9.27
N VAL A 169 -3.84 3.55 10.06
CA VAL A 169 -2.66 3.37 10.91
C VAL A 169 -2.93 2.32 11.99
N LYS A 170 -4.09 2.36 12.66
CA LYS A 170 -4.46 1.37 13.68
C LYS A 170 -4.48 -0.05 13.13
N SER A 171 -5.04 -0.27 11.95
CA SER A 171 -5.13 -1.61 11.35
C SER A 171 -3.75 -2.20 11.05
N PHE A 172 -2.81 -1.41 10.57
CA PHE A 172 -1.44 -1.90 10.38
C PHE A 172 -0.70 -2.14 11.70
N LEU A 173 -0.85 -1.24 12.67
CA LEU A 173 -0.23 -1.41 14.00
C LEU A 173 -0.80 -2.62 14.74
N SER A 174 -2.07 -2.97 14.57
CA SER A 174 -2.71 -4.12 15.23
C SER A 174 -2.08 -5.46 14.85
N VAL A 175 -1.46 -5.53 13.67
CA VAL A 175 -0.74 -6.73 13.21
C VAL A 175 0.79 -6.62 13.36
N GLY A 176 1.27 -5.64 14.15
CA GLY A 176 2.68 -5.45 14.46
C GLY A 176 3.49 -4.68 13.41
N TRP A 177 2.85 -4.18 12.35
CA TRP A 177 3.53 -3.36 11.33
C TRP A 177 3.82 -1.96 11.84
N LYS A 178 4.79 -1.31 11.21
CA LYS A 178 5.21 0.05 11.53
C LYS A 178 4.81 1.01 10.41
N TRP A 179 4.66 2.27 10.77
CA TRP A 179 4.24 3.33 9.85
C TRP A 179 5.35 4.36 9.65
N GLY A 180 5.75 4.59 8.40
CA GLY A 180 6.78 5.56 8.00
C GLY A 180 6.42 7.03 8.26
N GLY A 181 5.13 7.35 8.45
CA GLY A 181 4.70 8.68 8.83
C GLY A 181 5.19 9.14 10.22
N ARG A 182 5.84 8.25 10.99
CA ARG A 182 6.52 8.57 12.27
C ARG A 182 8.00 8.87 12.11
N TRP A 183 8.56 8.74 10.93
CA TRP A 183 9.97 9.07 10.70
C TRP A 183 10.17 10.59 10.77
N THR A 184 11.20 11.03 11.48
CA THR A 184 11.40 12.45 11.81
C THR A 184 12.05 13.24 10.69
N SER A 185 12.99 12.64 9.94
CA SER A 185 13.75 13.32 8.90
C SER A 185 13.09 13.28 7.53
N SER A 186 12.37 12.20 7.23
CA SER A 186 11.73 11.97 5.94
C SER A 186 10.44 11.17 6.13
N PRO A 187 9.37 11.80 6.65
CA PRO A 187 8.12 11.10 6.87
C PRO A 187 7.56 10.53 5.57
N ASP A 188 7.26 9.24 5.61
CA ASP A 188 6.65 8.51 4.52
C ASP A 188 5.24 8.07 4.94
N TYR A 189 4.28 8.95 4.66
CA TYR A 189 2.92 8.76 5.15
C TYR A 189 2.21 7.58 4.49
N GLN A 190 2.60 7.19 3.25
CA GLN A 190 2.03 6.05 2.53
C GLN A 190 2.53 4.71 3.07
N HIS A 191 3.76 4.67 3.63
CA HIS A 191 4.54 3.48 3.88
C HIS A 191 4.17 2.76 5.17
N PHE A 192 3.81 1.49 5.03
CA PHE A 192 3.62 0.54 6.13
C PHE A 192 4.49 -0.70 5.89
N SER A 193 5.24 -1.13 6.90
CA SER A 193 6.14 -2.28 6.74
C SER A 193 6.18 -3.19 7.97
N ALA A 194 6.42 -4.47 7.74
CA ALA A 194 6.56 -5.48 8.81
C ALA A 194 7.82 -5.25 9.65
N THR A 195 8.88 -4.68 9.07
CA THR A 195 10.20 -4.50 9.70
C THR A 195 10.48 -3.08 10.19
N GLY A 196 9.81 -2.07 9.63
CA GLY A 196 9.89 -0.67 10.10
C GLY A 196 10.88 0.21 9.36
N GLY A 197 11.46 -0.19 8.25
CA GLY A 197 12.38 0.68 7.50
C GLY A 197 12.82 0.05 6.22
#